data_a7b14685ba3f95a6eb25f12be8b1c24f
#
_entry.id   a7b14685ba3f95a6eb25f12be8b1c24f
#
_cell.length_a   1.000
_cell.length_b   1.000
_cell.length_c   1.000
_cell.angle_alpha   90.00
_cell.angle_beta   90.00
_cell.angle_gamma   90.00
#
_symmetry.space_group_name_H-M   'P 1'
#
loop_
_entity.id
_entity.type
_entity.pdbx_description
1 polymer ?
#
loop_
_entity_poly.entity_id
_entity_poly.type
_entity_poly.pdbx_seq_one_letter_code
_entity_poly.pdbx_strand_id
1 'polypeptide(L)'
;CLYHPEVKSFLISESMRGEGAKLLDIHGKPFMHKYDDREELAPRDIVARAIDNEIKANDNDFVYLDISMKSSEYIMNRFPSIYKKCKSIDIDITKSPIPVVPASHYTCGGVNTDIHGRTNIKNLYVIGESAHTGFHGANRLASNSLLECLVMSKYCSIDVNENIDYSMPHYGNIMNWDDTYVIKSKESYKISHNWGDIRKLMWNYVGIVRSHKNLNLALEKINIIEKEVMNYYEQYSISSDFLELRNIVQVSKLITKSALERRESRGLHYCEDFPKTLNKYTRNTELSKDSFNQNLQLVKLKV
;
A
#
# COMPACT_ATOMS: atom_id res chain seq x y z
N CYS A 1 -10.62 -0.85 -7.90
CA CYS A 1 -10.28 0.07 -8.99
C CYS A 1 -10.79 -0.45 -10.32
N LEU A 2 -11.01 0.46 -11.26
CA LEU A 2 -11.33 0.12 -12.65
C LEU A 2 -10.17 -0.67 -13.27
N TYR A 3 -10.48 -1.82 -13.86
CA TYR A 3 -9.53 -2.59 -14.66
C TYR A 3 -9.70 -2.26 -16.14
N HIS A 4 -8.69 -1.61 -16.73
CA HIS A 4 -8.68 -1.28 -18.16
C HIS A 4 -7.25 -0.98 -18.62
N PRO A 5 -6.81 -1.48 -19.79
CA PRO A 5 -5.44 -1.30 -20.28
C PRO A 5 -4.99 0.16 -20.41
N GLU A 6 -5.89 1.04 -20.80
CA GLU A 6 -5.61 2.47 -21.04
C GLU A 6 -5.79 3.34 -19.79
N VAL A 7 -6.28 2.79 -18.68
CA VAL A 7 -6.58 3.58 -17.47
C VAL A 7 -5.73 3.14 -16.31
N LYS A 8 -4.85 4.02 -15.87
CA LYS A 8 -4.07 3.79 -14.64
C LYS A 8 -4.89 4.23 -13.42
N SER A 9 -5.12 3.30 -12.49
CA SER A 9 -5.53 3.57 -11.09
C SER A 9 -6.76 4.47 -10.90
N PHE A 10 -7.86 4.26 -11.65
CA PHE A 10 -9.10 4.99 -11.39
C PHE A 10 -9.91 4.28 -10.30
N LEU A 11 -10.15 4.99 -9.18
CA LEU A 11 -10.88 4.46 -8.05
C LEU A 11 -12.40 4.40 -8.35
N ILE A 12 -12.98 3.21 -8.22
CA ILE A 12 -14.43 3.02 -8.17
C ILE A 12 -14.86 3.10 -6.70
N SER A 13 -15.67 4.10 -6.39
CA SER A 13 -16.09 4.40 -5.02
C SER A 13 -16.82 3.23 -4.36
N GLU A 14 -16.49 2.98 -3.09
CA GLU A 14 -17.19 2.02 -2.24
C GLU A 14 -18.69 2.36 -2.10
N SER A 15 -19.06 3.62 -2.21
CA SER A 15 -20.44 4.06 -2.17
C SER A 15 -21.32 3.39 -3.24
N MET A 16 -20.76 2.93 -4.37
CA MET A 16 -21.53 2.15 -5.35
C MET A 16 -22.08 0.85 -4.74
N ARG A 17 -21.27 0.15 -3.94
CA ARG A 17 -21.73 -1.05 -3.20
C ARG A 17 -22.78 -0.68 -2.16
N GLY A 18 -22.59 0.44 -1.45
CA GLY A 18 -23.58 0.98 -0.51
C GLY A 18 -24.93 1.32 -1.16
N GLU A 19 -24.93 1.70 -2.44
CA GLU A 19 -26.15 1.96 -3.22
C GLU A 19 -26.72 0.69 -3.88
N GLY A 20 -26.16 -0.48 -3.59
CA GLY A 20 -26.68 -1.77 -3.99
C GLY A 20 -25.99 -2.40 -5.21
N ALA A 21 -24.89 -1.85 -5.71
CA ALA A 21 -24.13 -2.52 -6.76
C ALA A 21 -23.64 -3.89 -6.32
N LYS A 22 -23.75 -4.89 -7.21
CA LYS A 22 -23.38 -6.29 -6.97
C LYS A 22 -22.04 -6.64 -7.59
N LEU A 23 -21.23 -7.41 -6.85
CA LEU A 23 -20.01 -8.01 -7.36
C LEU A 23 -20.34 -9.34 -8.05
N LEU A 24 -19.94 -9.44 -9.30
CA LEU A 24 -20.21 -10.59 -10.15
C LEU A 24 -18.91 -11.25 -10.59
N ASP A 25 -18.91 -12.56 -10.68
CA ASP A 25 -17.83 -13.34 -11.31
C ASP A 25 -17.77 -13.09 -12.82
N ILE A 26 -16.84 -13.74 -13.51
CA ILE A 26 -16.69 -13.62 -14.96
C ILE A 26 -17.91 -14.16 -15.75
N HIS A 27 -18.74 -14.99 -15.11
CA HIS A 27 -19.97 -15.54 -15.68
C HIS A 27 -21.21 -14.71 -15.35
N GLY A 28 -21.03 -13.54 -14.70
CA GLY A 28 -22.12 -12.65 -14.32
C GLY A 28 -22.91 -13.10 -13.10
N LYS A 29 -22.37 -13.99 -12.25
CA LYS A 29 -23.05 -14.50 -11.05
C LYS A 29 -22.55 -13.77 -9.80
N PRO A 30 -23.45 -13.28 -8.91
CA PRO A 30 -23.06 -12.73 -7.62
C PRO A 30 -22.32 -13.77 -6.77
N PHE A 31 -21.23 -13.36 -6.09
CA PHE A 31 -20.40 -14.28 -5.32
C PHE A 31 -20.22 -13.90 -3.85
N MET A 32 -20.51 -12.67 -3.43
CA MET A 32 -20.20 -12.20 -2.09
C MET A 32 -20.90 -13.00 -0.97
N HIS A 33 -22.08 -13.56 -1.23
CA HIS A 33 -22.80 -14.42 -0.28
C HIS A 33 -22.01 -15.68 0.16
N LYS A 34 -21.00 -16.11 -0.61
CA LYS A 34 -20.11 -17.23 -0.24
C LYS A 34 -19.11 -16.84 0.86
N TYR A 35 -18.88 -15.55 1.07
CA TYR A 35 -17.78 -15.02 1.88
C TYR A 35 -18.24 -14.29 3.16
N ASP A 36 -19.40 -13.61 3.12
CA ASP A 36 -19.93 -12.86 4.27
C ASP A 36 -21.44 -12.65 4.12
N ASP A 37 -22.19 -12.80 5.23
CA ASP A 37 -23.64 -12.63 5.25
C ASP A 37 -24.08 -11.20 4.92
N ARG A 38 -23.21 -10.20 5.07
CA ARG A 38 -23.46 -8.80 4.69
C ARG A 38 -23.23 -8.54 3.20
N GLU A 39 -22.80 -9.55 2.47
CA GLU A 39 -22.48 -9.50 1.04
C GLU A 39 -21.58 -8.29 0.69
N GLU A 40 -22.01 -7.42 -0.25
CA GLU A 40 -21.24 -6.25 -0.71
C GLU A 40 -21.07 -5.17 0.37
N LEU A 41 -21.82 -5.23 1.47
CA LEU A 41 -21.68 -4.34 2.62
C LEU A 41 -20.67 -4.84 3.66
N ALA A 42 -20.03 -5.98 3.41
CA ALA A 42 -18.94 -6.46 4.22
C ALA A 42 -17.77 -5.46 4.27
N PRO A 43 -16.93 -5.47 5.32
CA PRO A 43 -15.72 -4.66 5.41
C PRO A 43 -14.80 -4.84 4.18
N ARG A 44 -14.06 -3.79 3.84
CA ARG A 44 -13.21 -3.75 2.63
C ARG A 44 -12.20 -4.89 2.54
N ASP A 45 -11.62 -5.29 3.66
CA ASP A 45 -10.67 -6.39 3.72
C ASP A 45 -11.32 -7.74 3.34
N ILE A 46 -12.55 -8.00 3.78
CA ILE A 46 -13.32 -9.18 3.40
C ILE A 46 -13.65 -9.15 1.91
N VAL A 47 -14.16 -8.02 1.41
CA VAL A 47 -14.48 -7.86 -0.01
C VAL A 47 -13.23 -7.99 -0.89
N ALA A 48 -12.11 -7.42 -0.48
CA ALA A 48 -10.86 -7.54 -1.23
C ALA A 48 -10.36 -8.98 -1.30
N ARG A 49 -10.45 -9.75 -0.19
CA ARG A 49 -10.12 -11.18 -0.17
C ARG A 49 -11.07 -12.01 -1.04
N ALA A 50 -12.36 -11.70 -1.01
CA ALA A 50 -13.35 -12.37 -1.85
C ALA A 50 -13.06 -12.17 -3.33
N ILE A 51 -12.77 -10.92 -3.74
CA ILE A 51 -12.39 -10.61 -5.13
C ILE A 51 -11.08 -11.32 -5.52
N ASP A 52 -10.06 -11.29 -4.68
CA ASP A 52 -8.77 -11.96 -4.93
C ASP A 52 -8.95 -13.47 -5.12
N ASN A 53 -9.79 -14.09 -4.30
CA ASN A 53 -10.12 -15.51 -4.41
C ASN A 53 -10.87 -15.84 -5.71
N GLU A 54 -11.88 -15.05 -6.09
CA GLU A 54 -12.62 -15.28 -7.34
C GLU A 54 -11.74 -15.08 -8.58
N ILE A 55 -10.85 -14.09 -8.57
CA ILE A 55 -9.88 -13.87 -9.64
C ILE A 55 -8.97 -15.09 -9.79
N LYS A 56 -8.38 -15.57 -8.68
CA LYS A 56 -7.46 -16.71 -8.69
C LYS A 56 -8.15 -18.03 -9.01
N ALA A 57 -9.35 -18.26 -8.48
CA ALA A 57 -10.09 -19.50 -8.70
C ALA A 57 -10.54 -19.67 -10.15
N ASN A 58 -10.77 -18.58 -10.86
CA ASN A 58 -11.24 -18.59 -12.24
C ASN A 58 -10.14 -18.26 -13.26
N ASP A 59 -8.88 -18.09 -12.82
CA ASP A 59 -7.73 -17.71 -13.66
C ASP A 59 -8.02 -16.45 -14.51
N ASN A 60 -8.59 -15.43 -13.88
CA ASN A 60 -8.96 -14.16 -14.50
C ASN A 60 -8.17 -12.99 -13.93
N ASP A 61 -8.24 -11.85 -14.62
CA ASP A 61 -7.56 -10.62 -14.20
C ASP A 61 -8.47 -9.68 -13.37
N PHE A 62 -9.79 -9.86 -13.43
CA PHE A 62 -10.77 -8.95 -12.82
C PHE A 62 -12.09 -9.66 -12.49
N VAL A 63 -12.94 -8.96 -11.74
CA VAL A 63 -14.35 -9.27 -11.52
C VAL A 63 -15.22 -8.11 -12.00
N TYR A 64 -16.53 -8.28 -12.02
CA TYR A 64 -17.44 -7.22 -12.40
C TYR A 64 -18.12 -6.56 -11.18
N LEU A 65 -18.37 -5.25 -11.28
CA LEU A 65 -19.25 -4.50 -10.38
C LEU A 65 -20.43 -3.98 -11.20
N ASP A 66 -21.64 -4.42 -10.89
CA ASP A 66 -22.86 -4.07 -11.60
C ASP A 66 -23.76 -3.18 -10.76
N ILE A 67 -24.16 -2.03 -11.31
CA ILE A 67 -25.14 -1.09 -10.73
C ILE A 67 -26.32 -0.86 -11.70
N SER A 68 -26.37 -1.55 -12.82
CA SER A 68 -27.37 -1.35 -13.88
C SER A 68 -28.83 -1.61 -13.45
N MET A 69 -29.04 -2.19 -12.24
CA MET A 69 -30.38 -2.31 -11.63
C MET A 69 -31.00 -0.96 -11.23
N LYS A 70 -30.21 0.11 -11.11
CA LYS A 70 -30.71 1.47 -10.89
C LYS A 70 -31.02 2.16 -12.19
N SER A 71 -31.90 3.18 -12.15
CA SER A 71 -32.19 3.96 -13.37
C SER A 71 -30.95 4.69 -13.89
N SER A 72 -30.86 4.87 -15.20
CA SER A 72 -29.75 5.59 -15.83
C SER A 72 -29.60 7.02 -15.27
N GLU A 73 -30.72 7.71 -15.02
CA GLU A 73 -30.73 9.06 -14.45
C GLU A 73 -30.13 9.05 -13.03
N TYR A 74 -30.51 8.08 -12.20
CA TYR A 74 -29.96 7.93 -10.86
C TYR A 74 -28.44 7.74 -10.88
N ILE A 75 -27.96 6.82 -11.72
CA ILE A 75 -26.52 6.51 -11.84
C ILE A 75 -25.73 7.74 -12.29
N MET A 76 -26.19 8.44 -13.31
CA MET A 76 -25.53 9.63 -13.84
C MET A 76 -25.47 10.78 -12.83
N ASN A 77 -26.55 10.98 -12.05
CA ASN A 77 -26.61 12.03 -11.04
C ASN A 77 -25.81 11.68 -9.78
N ARG A 78 -25.84 10.41 -9.34
CA ARG A 78 -25.18 9.96 -8.11
C ARG A 78 -23.68 9.74 -8.27
N PHE A 79 -23.26 9.28 -9.46
CA PHE A 79 -21.87 8.93 -9.76
C PHE A 79 -21.34 9.59 -11.05
N PRO A 80 -21.47 10.93 -11.20
CA PRO A 80 -21.16 11.60 -12.46
C PRO A 80 -19.72 11.42 -12.93
N SER A 81 -18.75 11.42 -12.00
CA SER A 81 -17.33 11.25 -12.33
C SER A 81 -17.02 9.82 -12.78
N ILE A 82 -17.62 8.82 -12.14
CA ILE A 82 -17.44 7.41 -12.52
C ILE A 82 -18.09 7.15 -13.87
N TYR A 83 -19.34 7.63 -14.05
CA TYR A 83 -20.05 7.52 -15.33
C TYR A 83 -19.25 8.15 -16.47
N LYS A 84 -18.80 9.41 -16.31
CA LYS A 84 -18.02 10.11 -17.32
C LYS A 84 -16.72 9.38 -17.65
N LYS A 85 -16.00 8.89 -16.62
CA LYS A 85 -14.75 8.16 -16.83
C LYS A 85 -14.96 6.83 -17.55
N CYS A 86 -15.92 6.01 -17.12
CA CYS A 86 -16.23 4.75 -17.78
C CYS A 86 -16.72 4.97 -19.22
N LYS A 87 -17.57 5.97 -19.43
CA LYS A 87 -18.06 6.33 -20.76
C LYS A 87 -16.93 6.76 -21.72
N SER A 88 -15.89 7.40 -21.22
CA SER A 88 -14.72 7.81 -22.04
C SER A 88 -13.87 6.63 -22.54
N ILE A 89 -14.13 5.44 -22.09
CA ILE A 89 -13.48 4.17 -22.50
C ILE A 89 -14.53 3.13 -22.96
N ASP A 90 -15.64 3.61 -23.49
CA ASP A 90 -16.73 2.84 -24.06
C ASP A 90 -17.47 1.89 -23.09
N ILE A 91 -17.36 2.11 -21.78
CA ILE A 91 -18.11 1.37 -20.75
C ILE A 91 -19.31 2.21 -20.30
N ASP A 92 -20.52 1.80 -20.70
CA ASP A 92 -21.77 2.44 -20.24
C ASP A 92 -22.30 1.73 -18.98
N ILE A 93 -21.95 2.25 -17.81
CA ILE A 93 -22.29 1.68 -16.51
C ILE A 93 -23.80 1.65 -16.20
N THR A 94 -24.63 2.30 -17.03
CA THR A 94 -26.09 2.21 -16.93
C THR A 94 -26.65 0.95 -17.62
N LYS A 95 -25.82 0.21 -18.36
CA LYS A 95 -26.23 -0.95 -19.17
C LYS A 95 -25.31 -2.14 -18.98
N SER A 96 -24.06 -1.89 -18.56
CA SER A 96 -23.01 -2.91 -18.50
C SER A 96 -22.26 -2.82 -17.17
N PRO A 97 -21.83 -3.96 -16.62
CA PRO A 97 -21.03 -3.97 -15.41
C PRO A 97 -19.63 -3.41 -15.65
N ILE A 98 -19.01 -2.92 -14.59
CA ILE A 98 -17.68 -2.32 -14.59
C ILE A 98 -16.65 -3.41 -14.27
N PRO A 99 -15.61 -3.64 -15.08
CA PRO A 99 -14.52 -4.51 -14.69
C PRO A 99 -13.70 -3.86 -13.56
N VAL A 100 -13.52 -4.57 -12.45
CA VAL A 100 -12.86 -4.06 -11.25
C VAL A 100 -11.86 -5.04 -10.67
N VAL A 101 -10.81 -4.47 -10.05
CA VAL A 101 -9.79 -5.20 -9.29
C VAL A 101 -9.58 -4.54 -7.93
N PRO A 102 -9.15 -5.28 -6.91
CA PRO A 102 -8.62 -4.67 -5.70
C PRO A 102 -7.33 -3.91 -6.04
N ALA A 103 -7.07 -2.83 -5.31
CA ALA A 103 -5.80 -2.12 -5.44
C ALA A 103 -5.33 -1.62 -4.08
N SER A 104 -4.03 -1.46 -3.92
CA SER A 104 -3.46 -0.78 -2.75
C SER A 104 -4.02 0.63 -2.67
N HIS A 105 -4.46 1.02 -1.48
CA HIS A 105 -5.11 2.32 -1.28
C HIS A 105 -4.38 3.19 -0.27
N TYR A 106 -4.02 2.64 0.88
CA TYR A 106 -3.39 3.38 1.98
C TYR A 106 -2.46 2.47 2.77
N THR A 107 -1.29 2.98 3.16
CA THR A 107 -0.35 2.28 4.03
C THR A 107 -0.72 2.52 5.48
N CYS A 108 -1.08 1.44 6.22
CA CYS A 108 -1.30 1.50 7.68
C CYS A 108 0.01 1.20 8.42
N GLY A 109 1.03 1.98 8.17
CA GLY A 109 2.38 1.80 8.68
C GLY A 109 3.28 2.92 8.18
N GLY A 110 4.52 2.95 8.63
CA GLY A 110 5.47 3.97 8.23
C GLY A 110 6.57 4.16 9.27
N VAL A 111 7.15 5.34 9.30
CA VAL A 111 8.13 5.72 10.32
C VAL A 111 7.41 5.91 11.65
N ASN A 112 7.91 5.26 12.71
CA ASN A 112 7.32 5.38 14.05
C ASN A 112 7.49 6.81 14.59
N THR A 113 6.38 7.44 14.97
CA THR A 113 6.34 8.83 15.45
C THR A 113 5.37 8.97 16.63
N ASP A 114 5.57 10.03 17.40
CA ASP A 114 4.57 10.51 18.36
C ASP A 114 3.50 11.39 17.67
N ILE A 115 2.56 11.93 18.45
CA ILE A 115 1.49 12.79 17.95
C ILE A 115 1.97 14.13 17.37
N HIS A 116 3.19 14.53 17.66
CA HIS A 116 3.84 15.73 17.11
C HIS A 116 4.68 15.44 15.85
N GLY A 117 4.70 14.18 15.41
CA GLY A 117 5.50 13.74 14.26
C GLY A 117 6.97 13.53 14.57
N ARG A 118 7.41 13.59 15.84
CA ARG A 118 8.79 13.38 16.23
C ARG A 118 9.20 11.93 16.05
N THR A 119 10.36 11.70 15.47
CA THR A 119 10.96 10.36 15.38
C THR A 119 11.99 10.17 16.51
N ASN A 120 12.60 8.99 16.58
CA ASN A 120 13.72 8.71 17.47
C ASN A 120 15.05 9.37 17.00
N ILE A 121 15.06 9.99 15.83
CA ILE A 121 16.21 10.77 15.33
C ILE A 121 15.95 12.24 15.64
N LYS A 122 16.86 12.86 16.39
CA LYS A 122 16.75 14.28 16.77
C LYS A 122 16.57 15.16 15.52
N ASN A 123 15.61 16.09 15.59
CA ASN A 123 15.28 17.04 14.52
C ASN A 123 14.73 16.41 13.22
N LEU A 124 14.34 15.14 13.25
CA LEU A 124 13.63 14.49 12.15
C LEU A 124 12.17 14.28 12.51
N TYR A 125 11.29 14.86 11.71
CA TYR A 125 9.84 14.75 11.85
C TYR A 125 9.26 14.03 10.64
N VAL A 126 8.23 13.23 10.87
CA VAL A 126 7.47 12.55 9.79
C VAL A 126 5.98 12.66 10.11
N ILE A 127 5.20 13.08 9.11
CA ILE A 127 3.74 13.29 9.23
C ILE A 127 3.01 12.69 8.02
N GLY A 128 1.69 12.54 8.13
CA GLY A 128 0.83 12.00 7.08
C GLY A 128 1.02 10.51 6.85
N GLU A 129 0.76 10.03 5.64
CA GLU A 129 0.78 8.60 5.30
C GLU A 129 2.14 7.92 5.51
N SER A 130 3.24 8.69 5.49
CA SER A 130 4.58 8.17 5.75
C SER A 130 4.86 7.91 7.23
N ALA A 131 4.04 8.45 8.14
CA ALA A 131 4.16 8.27 9.58
C ALA A 131 3.34 7.07 10.08
N HIS A 132 3.83 6.44 11.14
CA HIS A 132 3.07 5.48 11.94
C HIS A 132 2.83 6.06 13.33
N THR A 133 1.69 6.73 13.49
CA THR A 133 1.24 7.30 14.77
C THR A 133 0.46 6.32 15.63
N GLY A 134 0.07 5.17 15.06
CA GLY A 134 -0.85 4.21 15.67
C GLY A 134 -2.34 4.55 15.47
N PHE A 135 -2.66 5.73 14.95
CA PHE A 135 -4.05 6.21 14.78
C PHE A 135 -4.93 5.27 13.93
N HIS A 136 -4.37 4.68 12.91
CA HIS A 136 -5.13 3.80 12.02
C HIS A 136 -5.20 2.34 12.48
N GLY A 137 -4.41 1.96 13.47
CA GLY A 137 -4.35 0.57 13.93
C GLY A 137 -4.03 -0.40 12.78
N ALA A 138 -4.73 -1.53 12.75
CA ALA A 138 -4.51 -2.57 11.73
C ALA A 138 -5.29 -2.35 10.43
N ASN A 139 -6.23 -1.38 10.41
CA ASN A 139 -7.03 -1.05 9.23
C ASN A 139 -7.61 0.37 9.36
N ARG A 140 -7.26 1.24 8.43
CA ARG A 140 -7.72 2.63 8.41
C ARG A 140 -9.22 2.72 8.11
N LEU A 141 -9.94 3.51 8.91
CA LEU A 141 -11.31 3.90 8.59
C LEU A 141 -11.35 4.91 7.45
N ALA A 142 -12.43 4.87 6.67
CA ALA A 142 -12.64 5.79 5.56
C ALA A 142 -12.53 7.26 6.02
N SER A 143 -11.93 8.10 5.18
CA SER A 143 -11.73 9.56 5.36
C SER A 143 -10.75 9.98 6.46
N ASN A 144 -10.28 9.07 7.32
CA ASN A 144 -9.38 9.42 8.44
C ASN A 144 -7.95 9.78 7.98
N SER A 145 -7.53 9.42 6.78
CA SER A 145 -6.19 9.78 6.28
C SER A 145 -6.00 11.30 6.18
N LEU A 146 -6.97 12.01 5.58
CA LEU A 146 -6.87 13.46 5.47
C LEU A 146 -6.95 14.15 6.84
N LEU A 147 -7.77 13.63 7.75
CA LEU A 147 -7.87 14.13 9.12
C LEU A 147 -6.54 13.98 9.85
N GLU A 148 -5.88 12.82 9.76
CA GLU A 148 -4.54 12.61 10.32
C GLU A 148 -3.54 13.60 9.76
N CYS A 149 -3.47 13.75 8.43
CA CYS A 149 -2.56 14.69 7.79
C CYS A 149 -2.73 16.13 8.34
N LEU A 150 -3.96 16.62 8.44
CA LEU A 150 -4.25 17.99 8.90
C LEU A 150 -3.91 18.19 10.39
N VAL A 151 -4.32 17.24 11.24
CA VAL A 151 -4.12 17.35 12.68
C VAL A 151 -2.63 17.21 13.02
N MET A 152 -1.94 16.20 12.48
CA MET A 152 -0.52 15.98 12.78
C MET A 152 0.37 17.08 12.21
N SER A 153 0.05 17.64 11.04
CA SER A 153 0.75 18.81 10.51
C SER A 153 0.66 20.01 11.44
N LYS A 154 -0.52 20.26 12.01
CA LYS A 154 -0.71 21.35 12.98
C LYS A 154 0.13 21.13 14.24
N TYR A 155 0.07 19.94 14.86
CA TYR A 155 0.87 19.67 16.06
C TYR A 155 2.37 19.70 15.78
N CYS A 156 2.81 19.15 14.64
CA CYS A 156 4.21 19.21 14.22
C CYS A 156 4.68 20.66 14.04
N SER A 157 3.88 21.52 13.40
CA SER A 157 4.26 22.92 13.18
C SER A 157 4.39 23.71 14.50
N ILE A 158 3.51 23.45 15.47
CA ILE A 158 3.59 24.04 16.81
C ILE A 158 4.89 23.59 17.49
N ASP A 159 5.13 22.29 17.50
CA ASP A 159 6.29 21.70 18.16
C ASP A 159 7.61 22.19 17.55
N VAL A 160 7.70 22.22 16.22
CA VAL A 160 8.90 22.76 15.54
C VAL A 160 9.12 24.21 15.89
N ASN A 161 8.07 25.02 15.90
CA ASN A 161 8.17 26.45 16.26
C ASN A 161 8.65 26.70 17.70
N GLU A 162 8.21 25.86 18.64
CA GLU A 162 8.60 25.95 20.05
C GLU A 162 10.00 25.43 20.34
N ASN A 163 10.47 24.46 19.55
CA ASN A 163 11.71 23.73 19.81
C ASN A 163 12.84 24.02 18.80
N ILE A 164 12.60 24.87 17.80
CA ILE A 164 13.64 25.22 16.85
C ILE A 164 14.75 26.06 17.53
N ASP A 165 15.96 25.56 17.46
CA ASP A 165 17.14 26.26 17.96
C ASP A 165 17.81 27.04 16.82
N TYR A 166 17.54 28.32 16.75
CA TYR A 166 18.15 29.23 15.76
C TYR A 166 19.63 29.50 16.02
N SER A 167 20.14 29.12 17.20
CA SER A 167 21.56 29.28 17.56
C SER A 167 22.42 28.09 17.11
N MET A 168 21.82 27.08 16.52
CA MET A 168 22.57 25.93 15.97
C MET A 168 23.68 26.45 15.03
N PRO A 169 24.92 26.03 15.24
CA PRO A 169 25.98 26.41 14.32
C PRO A 169 25.65 25.97 12.91
N HIS A 170 25.85 26.84 11.93
CA HIS A 170 25.82 26.45 10.55
C HIS A 170 26.75 25.24 10.41
N TYR A 171 26.16 24.08 10.02
CA TYR A 171 26.96 22.92 9.71
C TYR A 171 28.06 23.36 8.74
N GLY A 172 29.32 23.24 9.18
CA GLY A 172 30.46 23.56 8.35
C GLY A 172 30.33 22.85 7.00
N ASN A 173 31.13 23.20 6.04
CA ASN A 173 31.07 22.79 4.65
C ASN A 173 30.39 21.44 4.43
N ILE A 174 29.12 21.48 4.03
CA ILE A 174 28.44 20.31 3.52
C ILE A 174 29.25 19.89 2.29
N MET A 175 29.84 18.71 2.33
CA MET A 175 30.59 18.19 1.21
C MET A 175 29.65 18.09 0.00
N ASN A 176 30.12 18.59 -1.14
CA ASN A 176 29.41 18.39 -2.39
C ASN A 176 29.31 16.90 -2.70
N TRP A 177 28.27 16.52 -3.42
CA TRP A 177 28.19 15.17 -3.95
C TRP A 177 29.39 14.90 -4.87
N ASP A 178 30.15 13.86 -4.54
CA ASP A 178 31.29 13.42 -5.36
C ASP A 178 30.80 12.42 -6.42
N ASP A 179 30.78 12.84 -7.67
CA ASP A 179 30.38 12.04 -8.83
C ASP A 179 31.57 11.70 -9.75
N THR A 180 32.80 11.87 -9.26
CA THR A 180 34.06 11.75 -10.05
C THR A 180 34.18 10.37 -10.71
N TYR A 181 33.66 9.32 -10.07
CA TYR A 181 33.81 7.94 -10.55
C TYR A 181 32.55 7.33 -11.13
N VAL A 182 31.44 8.10 -11.23
CA VAL A 182 30.17 7.56 -11.74
C VAL A 182 30.05 7.71 -13.25
N ILE A 183 29.50 6.69 -13.89
CA ILE A 183 29.29 6.62 -15.33
C ILE A 183 27.85 7.02 -15.65
N LYS A 184 27.62 7.79 -16.70
CA LYS A 184 26.26 8.03 -17.20
C LYS A 184 25.68 6.72 -17.72
N SER A 185 24.60 6.26 -17.09
CA SER A 185 23.92 5.04 -17.52
C SER A 185 23.25 5.22 -18.87
N LYS A 186 23.48 4.24 -19.77
CA LYS A 186 22.69 4.08 -21.00
C LYS A 186 21.59 3.03 -20.86
N GLU A 187 21.44 2.44 -19.66
CA GLU A 187 20.62 1.25 -19.40
C GLU A 187 19.34 1.56 -18.58
N SER A 188 18.63 2.65 -18.93
CA SER A 188 17.37 3.01 -18.28
C SER A 188 16.32 1.88 -18.28
N TYR A 189 16.41 0.95 -19.25
CA TYR A 189 15.51 -0.20 -19.32
C TYR A 189 15.65 -1.15 -18.12
N LYS A 190 16.83 -1.25 -17.49
CA LYS A 190 17.02 -2.07 -16.28
C LYS A 190 16.24 -1.53 -15.10
N ILE A 191 16.14 -0.21 -14.97
CA ILE A 191 15.34 0.44 -13.94
C ILE A 191 13.86 0.09 -14.11
N SER A 192 13.35 0.25 -15.33
CA SER A 192 11.94 -0.07 -15.64
C SER A 192 11.62 -1.56 -15.47
N HIS A 193 12.56 -2.45 -15.81
CA HIS A 193 12.41 -3.88 -15.66
C HIS A 193 12.31 -4.27 -14.18
N ASN A 194 13.30 -3.89 -13.36
CA ASN A 194 13.30 -4.16 -11.92
C ASN A 194 12.09 -3.54 -11.20
N TRP A 195 11.64 -2.38 -11.65
CA TRP A 195 10.43 -1.73 -11.15
C TRP A 195 9.17 -2.57 -11.43
N GLY A 196 9.05 -3.11 -12.64
CA GLY A 196 7.99 -4.04 -13.02
C GLY A 196 8.03 -5.33 -12.20
N ASP A 197 9.21 -5.89 -12.00
CA ASP A 197 9.41 -7.14 -11.27
C ASP A 197 9.07 -7.00 -9.79
N ILE A 198 9.52 -5.94 -9.12
CA ILE A 198 9.20 -5.72 -7.70
C ILE A 198 7.69 -5.53 -7.49
N ARG A 199 7.00 -4.84 -8.39
CA ARG A 199 5.54 -4.66 -8.32
C ARG A 199 4.80 -5.99 -8.48
N LYS A 200 5.16 -6.80 -9.48
CA LYS A 200 4.57 -8.13 -9.70
C LYS A 200 4.84 -9.06 -8.51
N LEU A 201 6.06 -9.03 -8.00
CA LEU A 201 6.47 -9.82 -6.84
C LEU A 201 5.64 -9.47 -5.61
N MET A 202 5.52 -8.18 -5.30
CA MET A 202 4.73 -7.72 -4.15
C MET A 202 3.25 -8.07 -4.30
N TRP A 203 2.69 -7.93 -5.51
CA TRP A 203 1.30 -8.30 -5.77
C TRP A 203 1.06 -9.80 -5.59
N ASN A 204 1.92 -10.65 -6.15
CA ASN A 204 1.70 -12.08 -6.20
C ASN A 204 2.03 -12.80 -4.88
N TYR A 205 3.05 -12.33 -4.14
CA TYR A 205 3.56 -13.04 -2.96
C TYR A 205 3.32 -12.32 -1.63
N VAL A 206 3.13 -10.99 -1.65
CA VAL A 206 2.98 -10.15 -0.44
C VAL A 206 1.63 -9.41 -0.45
N GLY A 207 0.75 -9.74 -1.39
CA GLY A 207 -0.52 -9.09 -1.63
C GLY A 207 -1.59 -9.34 -0.57
N ILE A 208 -2.84 -9.54 -1.00
CA ILE A 208 -4.03 -9.58 -0.14
C ILE A 208 -4.06 -10.82 0.74
N VAL A 209 -3.80 -12.00 0.16
CA VAL A 209 -3.70 -13.27 0.88
C VAL A 209 -2.25 -13.71 0.92
N ARG A 210 -1.72 -13.91 2.10
CA ARG A 210 -0.31 -14.20 2.37
C ARG A 210 -0.12 -15.60 2.93
N SER A 211 1.05 -16.21 2.67
CA SER A 211 1.53 -17.38 3.37
C SER A 211 3.01 -17.21 3.73
N HIS A 212 3.47 -17.85 4.79
CA HIS A 212 4.88 -17.80 5.19
C HIS A 212 5.82 -18.29 4.08
N LYS A 213 5.39 -19.32 3.34
CA LYS A 213 6.13 -19.82 2.18
C LYS A 213 6.32 -18.72 1.14
N ASN A 214 5.24 -18.05 0.75
CA ASN A 214 5.29 -16.99 -0.26
C ASN A 214 6.05 -15.75 0.21
N LEU A 215 5.89 -15.37 1.49
CA LEU A 215 6.62 -14.25 2.07
C LEU A 215 8.14 -14.49 2.10
N ASN A 216 8.58 -15.70 2.46
CA ASN A 216 10.01 -16.06 2.43
C ASN A 216 10.57 -16.03 1.01
N LEU A 217 9.85 -16.62 0.04
CA LEU A 217 10.25 -16.58 -1.37
C LEU A 217 10.32 -15.14 -1.90
N ALA A 218 9.36 -14.29 -1.50
CA ALA A 218 9.41 -12.88 -1.83
C ALA A 218 10.65 -12.20 -1.27
N LEU A 219 10.98 -12.45 0.00
CA LEU A 219 12.16 -11.85 0.65
C LEU A 219 13.46 -12.26 -0.03
N GLU A 220 13.60 -13.53 -0.44
CA GLU A 220 14.76 -14.00 -1.21
C GLU A 220 14.91 -13.26 -2.54
N LYS A 221 13.81 -13.13 -3.29
CA LYS A 221 13.81 -12.40 -4.57
C LYS A 221 14.08 -10.90 -4.39
N ILE A 222 13.50 -10.28 -3.37
CA ILE A 222 13.78 -8.86 -3.03
C ILE A 222 15.26 -8.66 -2.72
N ASN A 223 15.90 -9.57 -1.98
CA ASN A 223 17.32 -9.47 -1.66
C ASN A 223 18.23 -9.56 -2.91
N ILE A 224 17.81 -10.32 -3.92
CA ILE A 224 18.54 -10.39 -5.22
C ILE A 224 18.42 -9.03 -5.93
N ILE A 225 17.20 -8.51 -6.08
CA ILE A 225 16.95 -7.21 -6.71
C ILE A 225 17.68 -6.09 -5.96
N GLU A 226 17.67 -6.13 -4.62
CA GLU A 226 18.39 -5.15 -3.77
C GLU A 226 19.89 -5.11 -4.10
N LYS A 227 20.53 -6.28 -4.23
CA LYS A 227 21.95 -6.36 -4.58
C LYS A 227 22.23 -5.74 -5.96
N GLU A 228 21.40 -6.04 -6.95
CA GLU A 228 21.52 -5.47 -8.28
C GLU A 228 21.37 -3.94 -8.26
N VAL A 229 20.35 -3.45 -7.55
CA VAL A 229 20.10 -2.02 -7.41
C VAL A 229 21.22 -1.31 -6.67
N MET A 230 21.76 -1.90 -5.60
CA MET A 230 22.89 -1.30 -4.86
C MET A 230 24.18 -1.27 -5.67
N ASN A 231 24.49 -2.35 -6.39
CA ASN A 231 25.63 -2.35 -7.31
C ASN A 231 25.51 -1.26 -8.38
N TYR A 232 24.30 -1.05 -8.87
CA TYR A 232 24.02 -0.01 -9.84
C TYR A 232 24.19 1.40 -9.22
N TYR A 233 23.74 1.56 -7.97
CA TYR A 233 23.85 2.80 -7.21
C TYR A 233 25.30 3.25 -6.99
N GLU A 234 26.22 2.31 -6.84
CA GLU A 234 27.65 2.57 -6.64
C GLU A 234 28.39 2.94 -7.95
N GLN A 235 27.84 2.55 -9.11
CA GLN A 235 28.55 2.67 -10.39
C GLN A 235 28.04 3.78 -11.30
N TYR A 236 26.76 4.16 -11.17
CA TYR A 236 26.10 5.02 -12.16
C TYR A 236 25.56 6.31 -11.54
N SER A 237 25.47 7.35 -12.38
CA SER A 237 24.88 8.63 -11.98
C SER A 237 23.42 8.45 -11.57
N ILE A 238 23.06 9.14 -10.50
CA ILE A 238 21.73 9.05 -9.88
C ILE A 238 20.70 9.78 -10.75
N SER A 239 19.55 9.15 -10.93
CA SER A 239 18.34 9.76 -11.50
C SER A 239 17.17 9.62 -10.52
N SER A 240 16.12 10.41 -10.72
CA SER A 240 14.89 10.32 -9.90
C SER A 240 14.28 8.92 -9.93
N ASP A 241 14.15 8.32 -11.13
CA ASP A 241 13.58 6.98 -11.31
C ASP A 241 14.40 5.91 -10.58
N PHE A 242 15.73 6.11 -10.56
CA PHE A 242 16.64 5.18 -9.88
C PHE A 242 16.53 5.29 -8.35
N LEU A 243 16.45 6.50 -7.82
CA LEU A 243 16.18 6.71 -6.39
C LEU A 243 14.84 6.12 -5.97
N GLU A 244 13.83 6.28 -6.81
CA GLU A 244 12.51 5.69 -6.57
C GLU A 244 12.58 4.16 -6.55
N LEU A 245 13.26 3.53 -7.52
CA LEU A 245 13.47 2.09 -7.53
C LEU A 245 14.16 1.60 -6.26
N ARG A 246 15.27 2.24 -5.85
CA ARG A 246 15.96 1.91 -4.60
C ARG A 246 15.02 1.97 -3.38
N ASN A 247 14.23 3.03 -3.30
CA ASN A 247 13.32 3.25 -2.19
C ASN A 247 12.18 2.21 -2.19
N ILE A 248 11.61 1.88 -3.35
CA ILE A 248 10.57 0.85 -3.49
C ILE A 248 11.09 -0.53 -3.06
N VAL A 249 12.30 -0.90 -3.46
CA VAL A 249 12.92 -2.17 -3.05
C VAL A 249 13.07 -2.23 -1.54
N GLN A 250 13.55 -1.14 -0.92
CA GLN A 250 13.74 -1.06 0.52
C GLN A 250 12.41 -1.14 1.29
N VAL A 251 11.39 -0.40 0.85
CA VAL A 251 10.04 -0.44 1.44
C VAL A 251 9.41 -1.83 1.27
N SER A 252 9.56 -2.47 0.11
CA SER A 252 9.08 -3.83 -0.14
C SER A 252 9.70 -4.84 0.82
N LYS A 253 11.00 -4.72 1.08
CA LYS A 253 11.70 -5.55 2.06
C LYS A 253 11.17 -5.35 3.48
N LEU A 254 10.93 -4.09 3.90
CA LEU A 254 10.37 -3.75 5.21
C LEU A 254 8.96 -4.34 5.38
N ILE A 255 8.08 -4.16 4.40
CA ILE A 255 6.71 -4.69 4.42
C ILE A 255 6.73 -6.23 4.52
N THR A 256 7.56 -6.90 3.71
CA THR A 256 7.66 -8.36 3.69
C THR A 256 8.17 -8.91 5.03
N LYS A 257 9.21 -8.30 5.61
CA LYS A 257 9.73 -8.67 6.93
C LYS A 257 8.70 -8.45 8.03
N SER A 258 8.01 -7.31 8.04
CA SER A 258 6.95 -7.03 9.01
C SER A 258 5.82 -8.05 8.93
N ALA A 259 5.46 -8.47 7.70
CA ALA A 259 4.45 -9.50 7.50
C ALA A 259 4.89 -10.87 8.00
N LEU A 260 6.15 -11.26 7.82
CA LEU A 260 6.73 -12.52 8.33
C LEU A 260 6.73 -12.61 9.86
N GLU A 261 6.98 -11.48 10.54
CA GLU A 261 7.00 -11.44 12.00
C GLU A 261 5.62 -11.57 12.64
N ARG A 262 4.56 -11.26 11.88
CA ARG A 262 3.20 -11.26 12.41
C ARG A 262 2.50 -12.59 12.15
N ARG A 263 2.56 -13.48 13.15
CA ARG A 263 1.94 -14.83 13.11
C ARG A 263 0.50 -14.81 13.60
N GLU A 264 -0.30 -13.95 13.03
CA GLU A 264 -1.75 -13.82 13.21
C GLU A 264 -2.36 -13.18 11.97
N SER A 265 -3.68 -13.15 11.88
CA SER A 265 -4.42 -12.30 10.93
C SER A 265 -5.15 -11.20 11.69
N ARG A 266 -4.94 -9.92 11.27
CA ARG A 266 -5.55 -8.74 11.90
C ARG A 266 -5.66 -7.59 10.90
N GLY A 267 -6.87 -7.08 10.73
CA GLY A 267 -7.13 -5.99 9.79
C GLY A 267 -6.72 -6.37 8.37
N LEU A 268 -5.86 -5.55 7.75
CA LEU A 268 -5.39 -5.78 6.39
C LEU A 268 -4.36 -6.92 6.27
N HIS A 269 -3.69 -7.30 7.34
CA HIS A 269 -2.77 -8.43 7.33
C HIS A 269 -3.56 -9.74 7.48
N TYR A 270 -3.67 -10.48 6.39
CA TYR A 270 -4.25 -11.82 6.38
C TYR A 270 -3.21 -12.85 5.93
N CYS A 271 -2.97 -13.84 6.78
CA CYS A 271 -2.06 -14.96 6.52
C CYS A 271 -2.80 -16.29 6.69
N GLU A 272 -2.86 -17.09 5.63
CA GLU A 272 -3.58 -18.35 5.64
C GLU A 272 -2.98 -19.38 6.62
N ASP A 273 -1.66 -19.32 6.88
CA ASP A 273 -1.03 -20.17 7.90
C ASP A 273 -1.44 -19.78 9.33
N PHE A 274 -1.88 -18.54 9.55
CA PHE A 274 -2.29 -18.00 10.85
C PHE A 274 -3.59 -17.18 10.72
N PRO A 275 -4.74 -17.82 10.40
CA PRO A 275 -5.96 -17.09 10.05
C PRO A 275 -6.65 -16.40 11.24
N LYS A 276 -6.24 -16.73 12.48
CA LYS A 276 -6.87 -16.21 13.70
C LYS A 276 -6.16 -14.98 14.25
N THR A 277 -6.94 -14.02 14.75
CA THR A 277 -6.45 -12.90 15.55
C THR A 277 -6.09 -13.38 16.95
N LEU A 278 -4.93 -13.02 17.47
CA LEU A 278 -4.41 -13.47 18.77
C LEU A 278 -4.06 -12.29 19.67
N ASN A 279 -4.58 -12.28 20.91
CA ASN A 279 -4.33 -11.20 21.88
C ASN A 279 -2.83 -10.97 22.17
N LYS A 280 -2.02 -12.03 22.17
CA LYS A 280 -0.56 -11.92 22.37
C LYS A 280 0.16 -11.08 21.30
N TYR A 281 -0.47 -10.85 20.14
CA TYR A 281 0.03 -10.02 19.04
C TYR A 281 -0.65 -8.65 18.96
N THR A 282 -1.42 -8.24 19.99
CA THR A 282 -1.97 -6.88 20.11
C THR A 282 -0.84 -5.90 20.39
N ARG A 283 -0.02 -5.63 19.38
CA ARG A 283 1.16 -4.74 19.42
C ARG A 283 1.56 -4.35 18.01
N ASN A 284 2.31 -3.27 17.88
CA ASN A 284 2.94 -2.90 16.61
C ASN A 284 4.08 -3.87 16.28
N THR A 285 4.35 -4.04 14.98
CA THR A 285 5.57 -4.68 14.48
C THR A 285 6.55 -3.56 14.17
N GLU A 286 7.66 -3.50 14.89
CA GLU A 286 8.67 -2.46 14.72
C GLU A 286 9.97 -3.08 14.20
N LEU A 287 10.54 -2.43 13.18
CA LEU A 287 11.82 -2.80 12.60
C LEU A 287 12.81 -1.65 12.80
N SER A 288 14.00 -1.97 13.31
CA SER A 288 15.11 -1.01 13.40
C SER A 288 16.28 -1.47 12.54
N LYS A 289 17.26 -0.58 12.30
CA LYS A 289 18.48 -0.91 11.55
C LYS A 289 19.23 -2.07 12.21
N ASP A 290 19.27 -2.13 13.53
CA ASP A 290 19.96 -3.18 14.29
C ASP A 290 19.24 -4.52 14.20
N SER A 291 17.91 -4.52 14.15
CA SER A 291 17.09 -5.71 13.90
C SER A 291 17.16 -6.21 12.46
N PHE A 292 17.65 -5.38 11.52
CA PHE A 292 17.86 -5.77 10.12
C PHE A 292 19.01 -6.74 9.94
N ASN A 293 20.04 -6.62 10.79
CA ASN A 293 21.25 -7.43 10.73
C ASN A 293 21.24 -8.62 11.69
N GLN A 294 20.31 -8.65 12.62
CA GLN A 294 20.11 -9.76 13.59
C GLN A 294 18.69 -10.29 13.44
N ASN A 295 18.47 -11.58 13.74
CA ASN A 295 17.15 -12.20 13.77
C ASN A 295 16.19 -11.33 14.60
N LEU A 296 15.14 -10.84 13.95
CA LEU A 296 14.16 -9.88 14.46
C LEU A 296 13.69 -10.21 15.88
N GLN A 297 14.04 -9.36 16.84
CA GLN A 297 13.41 -9.36 18.16
C GLN A 297 12.22 -8.41 18.15
N LEU A 298 11.04 -8.95 18.46
CA LEU A 298 9.83 -8.14 18.63
C LEU A 298 9.98 -7.25 19.87
N VAL A 299 10.02 -5.94 19.63
CA VAL A 299 10.06 -4.95 20.73
C VAL A 299 8.71 -4.94 21.43
N LYS A 300 8.71 -5.25 22.73
CA LYS A 300 7.52 -5.12 23.58
C LYS A 300 7.25 -3.65 23.81
N LEU A 301 6.09 -3.14 23.37
CA LEU A 301 5.60 -1.84 23.83
C LEU A 301 5.36 -1.93 25.35
N LYS A 302 6.00 -1.03 26.11
CA LYS A 302 5.55 -0.73 27.46
C LYS A 302 4.29 0.13 27.30
N VAL A 303 3.15 -0.41 27.74
CA VAL A 303 1.91 0.33 27.94
C VAL A 303 2.08 1.28 29.12
#